data_955cad25fc163080a67f7212a08974ba
#
_entry.id   955cad25fc163080a67f7212a08974ba
#
_cell.length_a   1.000
_cell.length_b   1.000
_cell.length_c   1.000
_cell.angle_alpha   90.00
_cell.angle_beta   90.00
_cell.angle_gamma   90.00
#
_symmetry.space_group_name_H-M   'P 1'
#
loop_
_entity.id
_entity.type
_entity.pdbx_description
1 polymer ?
#
loop_
_entity_poly.entity_id
_entity_poly.type
_entity_poly.pdbx_seq_one_letter_code
_entity_poly.pdbx_strand_id
1 'polypeptide(L)'
;MGHDKIIIGVMDTLEKNMERYNYYTPIELAECILKLIPDVNVGTIIDICCGSWNLLKAAKNRYPTAKVYGVDVDTNSQNHKLGDALFYKEDGREFALDMKNAGQTYDLILSNPPFGYLQEENRKYNSKECVYAGCYSGLINKRYEGEMVQANMFLAHINSVLVFILPNTFVEGDSLKKARCQIANDYQICNVIKLPNNTFERGLINTFAIIMKKGSLTNSSTKLYEAKNNGNWELLLKGELSYNSIIKGDWWDTISAIEKNVDIHLCRGNLSSNYFVDCGEMVFHNASKVGEIWKPSVRYFDVKSVHSPIIRARQGDILVNRVGKGAGYWWQNTFTNVAVSDCIIIVENKIDDLLERFKKSSNSDGRLKVPIHGVATPYLTAKDLRNVILSYEC
;
A
#
# COMPACT_ATOMS: atom_id res chain seq x y z
N MET A 1 37.91 -14.00 -21.41
CA MET A 1 37.16 -15.13 -20.80
C MET A 1 36.60 -14.86 -19.37
N GLY A 2 36.97 -13.78 -18.70
CA GLY A 2 36.47 -13.46 -17.34
C GLY A 2 35.23 -12.59 -17.30
N HIS A 3 35.02 -11.71 -18.27
CA HIS A 3 33.89 -10.78 -18.28
C HIS A 3 32.55 -11.45 -18.63
N ASP A 4 32.55 -12.41 -19.56
CA ASP A 4 31.31 -13.07 -20.00
C ASP A 4 30.69 -13.96 -18.90
N LYS A 5 31.53 -14.59 -18.04
CA LYS A 5 31.02 -15.39 -16.91
C LYS A 5 30.38 -14.54 -15.79
N ILE A 6 30.84 -13.31 -15.59
CA ILE A 6 30.27 -12.38 -14.60
C ILE A 6 28.91 -11.87 -15.10
N ILE A 7 28.79 -11.54 -16.39
CA ILE A 7 27.53 -11.08 -16.98
C ILE A 7 26.47 -12.18 -16.97
N ILE A 8 26.82 -13.43 -17.33
CA ILE A 8 25.91 -14.58 -17.27
C ILE A 8 25.46 -14.85 -15.82
N GLY A 9 26.36 -14.81 -14.85
CA GLY A 9 26.00 -15.02 -13.44
C GLY A 9 25.11 -13.92 -12.85
N VAL A 10 25.23 -12.68 -13.31
CA VAL A 10 24.37 -11.57 -12.91
C VAL A 10 23.01 -11.68 -13.58
N MET A 11 22.94 -12.08 -14.86
CA MET A 11 21.67 -12.34 -15.55
C MET A 11 20.89 -13.51 -14.92
N ASP A 12 21.55 -14.65 -14.64
CA ASP A 12 20.94 -15.79 -13.95
C ASP A 12 20.42 -15.43 -12.54
N THR A 13 21.08 -14.52 -11.85
CA THR A 13 20.66 -14.07 -10.51
C THR A 13 19.50 -13.09 -10.63
N LEU A 14 19.47 -12.24 -11.66
CA LEU A 14 18.35 -11.37 -11.96
C LEU A 14 17.12 -12.16 -12.41
N GLU A 15 17.28 -13.15 -13.29
CA GLU A 15 16.18 -14.03 -13.73
C GLU A 15 15.61 -14.85 -12.56
N LYS A 16 16.44 -15.45 -11.70
CA LYS A 16 15.98 -16.15 -10.48
C LYS A 16 15.30 -15.24 -9.47
N ASN A 17 15.67 -13.97 -9.39
CA ASN A 17 14.98 -12.99 -8.55
C ASN A 17 13.68 -12.50 -9.19
N MET A 18 13.58 -12.42 -10.52
CA MET A 18 12.37 -12.04 -11.23
C MET A 18 11.28 -13.10 -11.19
N GLU A 19 11.60 -14.41 -11.19
CA GLU A 19 10.61 -15.49 -10.97
C GLU A 19 9.88 -15.38 -9.62
N ARG A 20 10.41 -14.61 -8.65
CA ARG A 20 9.80 -14.41 -7.32
C ARG A 20 8.65 -13.41 -7.30
N TYR A 21 8.43 -12.62 -8.35
CA TYR A 21 7.51 -11.46 -8.34
C TYR A 21 6.38 -11.52 -9.37
N ASN A 22 6.16 -12.65 -10.04
CA ASN A 22 5.12 -12.78 -11.05
C ASN A 22 3.72 -12.96 -10.44
N TYR A 23 3.10 -11.84 -10.04
CA TYR A 23 1.71 -11.79 -9.58
C TYR A 23 0.80 -11.41 -10.75
N TYR A 24 0.41 -12.38 -11.58
CA TYR A 24 -0.47 -12.12 -12.72
C TYR A 24 -1.91 -11.88 -12.26
N THR A 25 -2.51 -10.81 -12.76
CA THR A 25 -3.92 -10.51 -12.49
C THR A 25 -4.81 -11.52 -13.23
N PRO A 26 -5.77 -12.20 -12.54
CA PRO A 26 -6.76 -13.01 -13.22
C PRO A 26 -7.55 -12.18 -14.26
N ILE A 27 -7.80 -12.76 -15.44
CA ILE A 27 -8.43 -12.02 -16.54
C ILE A 27 -9.86 -11.58 -16.18
N GLU A 28 -10.60 -12.42 -15.47
CA GLU A 28 -11.97 -12.13 -15.04
C GLU A 28 -12.01 -10.96 -14.03
N LEU A 29 -11.01 -10.89 -13.15
CA LEU A 29 -10.84 -9.76 -12.24
C LEU A 29 -10.51 -8.48 -13.02
N ALA A 30 -9.59 -8.58 -13.99
CA ALA A 30 -9.24 -7.44 -14.86
C ALA A 30 -10.49 -6.92 -15.59
N GLU A 31 -11.32 -7.79 -16.15
CA GLU A 31 -12.57 -7.42 -16.81
C GLU A 31 -13.56 -6.73 -15.84
N CYS A 32 -13.67 -7.22 -14.60
CA CYS A 32 -14.51 -6.58 -13.58
C CYS A 32 -14.00 -5.17 -13.21
N ILE A 33 -12.70 -5.02 -13.00
CA ILE A 33 -12.09 -3.72 -12.67
C ILE A 33 -12.30 -2.72 -13.83
N LEU A 34 -12.06 -3.17 -15.06
CA LEU A 34 -12.17 -2.32 -16.24
C LEU A 34 -13.60 -1.85 -16.52
N LYS A 35 -14.64 -2.55 -16.04
CA LYS A 35 -16.04 -2.07 -16.13
C LYS A 35 -16.27 -0.76 -15.38
N LEU A 36 -15.43 -0.43 -14.39
CA LEU A 36 -15.54 0.80 -13.61
C LEU A 36 -14.79 1.99 -14.23
N ILE A 37 -14.08 1.81 -15.36
CA ILE A 37 -13.45 2.91 -16.09
C ILE A 37 -14.53 3.90 -16.52
N PRO A 38 -14.34 5.22 -16.27
CA PRO A 38 -15.23 6.26 -16.77
C PRO A 38 -15.45 6.14 -18.28
N ASP A 39 -16.56 6.67 -18.77
CA ASP A 39 -16.83 6.74 -20.21
C ASP A 39 -15.83 7.68 -20.87
N VAL A 40 -14.89 7.10 -21.62
CA VAL A 40 -13.81 7.79 -22.33
C VAL A 40 -13.57 7.13 -23.69
N ASN A 41 -13.19 7.92 -24.66
CA ASN A 41 -12.73 7.38 -25.92
C ASN A 41 -11.30 6.86 -25.79
N VAL A 42 -11.08 5.58 -26.13
CA VAL A 42 -9.79 4.89 -26.01
C VAL A 42 -9.34 4.42 -27.39
N GLY A 43 -8.38 5.09 -27.95
CA GLY A 43 -7.72 4.71 -29.22
C GLY A 43 -6.39 3.97 -29.00
N THR A 44 -5.76 4.16 -27.83
CA THR A 44 -4.47 3.58 -27.50
C THR A 44 -4.45 3.03 -26.07
N ILE A 45 -3.91 1.82 -25.90
CA ILE A 45 -3.81 1.11 -24.60
C ILE A 45 -2.37 0.67 -24.41
N ILE A 46 -1.81 0.87 -23.23
CA ILE A 46 -0.45 0.43 -22.90
C ILE A 46 -0.38 -0.19 -21.50
N ASP A 47 0.50 -1.20 -21.37
CA ASP A 47 0.99 -1.73 -20.07
C ASP A 47 2.51 -1.87 -20.15
N ILE A 48 3.24 -1.17 -19.30
CA ILE A 48 4.72 -1.17 -19.28
C ILE A 48 5.34 -2.22 -18.36
N CYS A 49 4.53 -3.18 -17.89
CA CYS A 49 4.93 -4.41 -17.20
C CYS A 49 3.90 -5.51 -17.51
N CYS A 50 3.68 -5.78 -18.81
CA CYS A 50 2.50 -6.48 -19.34
C CYS A 50 2.43 -7.98 -18.96
N GLY A 51 3.53 -8.61 -18.58
CA GLY A 51 3.59 -10.00 -18.11
C GLY A 51 2.77 -10.97 -18.99
N SER A 52 1.72 -11.57 -18.43
CA SER A 52 0.81 -12.49 -19.13
C SER A 52 -0.21 -11.80 -20.05
N TRP A 53 -0.20 -10.48 -20.16
CA TRP A 53 -1.13 -9.67 -20.98
C TRP A 53 -2.59 -9.68 -20.50
N ASN A 54 -2.90 -10.18 -19.32
CA ASN A 54 -4.30 -10.32 -18.90
C ASN A 54 -5.02 -8.97 -18.78
N LEU A 55 -4.36 -7.93 -18.27
CA LEU A 55 -4.93 -6.57 -18.24
C LEU A 55 -5.17 -6.04 -19.66
N LEU A 56 -4.20 -6.23 -20.56
CA LEU A 56 -4.31 -5.80 -21.96
C LEU A 56 -5.37 -6.60 -22.72
N LYS A 57 -5.51 -7.91 -22.46
CA LYS A 57 -6.57 -8.75 -23.06
C LYS A 57 -7.96 -8.26 -22.64
N ALA A 58 -8.16 -8.05 -21.34
CA ALA A 58 -9.42 -7.52 -20.81
C ALA A 58 -9.75 -6.14 -21.39
N ALA A 59 -8.74 -5.26 -21.53
CA ALA A 59 -8.92 -3.94 -22.13
C ALA A 59 -9.23 -4.00 -23.63
N LYS A 60 -8.57 -4.87 -24.41
CA LYS A 60 -8.85 -5.06 -25.83
C LYS A 60 -10.26 -5.60 -26.06
N ASN A 61 -10.77 -6.49 -25.18
CA ASN A 61 -12.15 -6.94 -25.23
C ASN A 61 -13.15 -5.79 -25.07
N ARG A 62 -12.86 -4.83 -24.20
CA ARG A 62 -13.70 -3.65 -23.98
C ARG A 62 -13.55 -2.59 -25.07
N TYR A 63 -12.35 -2.43 -25.63
CA TYR A 63 -12.01 -1.42 -26.67
C TYR A 63 -11.41 -2.10 -27.90
N PRO A 64 -12.20 -2.80 -28.70
CA PRO A 64 -11.68 -3.69 -29.76
C PRO A 64 -10.94 -2.96 -30.88
N THR A 65 -11.20 -1.68 -31.08
CA THR A 65 -10.56 -0.85 -32.11
C THR A 65 -9.24 -0.21 -31.64
N ALA A 66 -8.97 -0.19 -30.33
CA ALA A 66 -7.80 0.45 -29.78
C ALA A 66 -6.50 -0.28 -30.20
N LYS A 67 -5.44 0.49 -30.44
CA LYS A 67 -4.08 -0.04 -30.62
C LYS A 67 -3.51 -0.41 -29.24
N VAL A 68 -2.90 -1.58 -29.16
CA VAL A 68 -2.40 -2.14 -27.89
C VAL A 68 -0.89 -2.26 -27.91
N TYR A 69 -0.28 -1.81 -26.81
CA TYR A 69 1.16 -1.80 -26.59
C TYR A 69 1.47 -2.53 -25.29
N GLY A 70 2.41 -3.48 -25.33
CA GLY A 70 2.94 -4.16 -24.15
C GLY A 70 4.43 -3.97 -24.05
N VAL A 71 4.94 -3.68 -22.86
CA VAL A 71 6.37 -3.59 -22.58
C VAL A 71 6.67 -4.52 -21.41
N ASP A 72 7.74 -5.30 -21.48
CA ASP A 72 8.21 -6.15 -20.39
C ASP A 72 9.68 -6.48 -20.59
N VAL A 73 10.40 -6.69 -19.50
CA VAL A 73 11.78 -7.17 -19.52
C VAL A 73 11.85 -8.69 -19.82
N ASP A 74 10.78 -9.42 -19.47
CA ASP A 74 10.69 -10.88 -19.71
C ASP A 74 10.32 -11.18 -21.15
N THR A 75 11.18 -11.91 -21.83
CA THR A 75 10.97 -12.37 -23.22
C THR A 75 9.74 -13.28 -23.34
N ASN A 76 9.40 -14.03 -22.27
CA ASN A 76 8.24 -14.93 -22.28
C ASN A 76 6.92 -14.16 -22.43
N SER A 77 6.88 -12.90 -22.03
CA SER A 77 5.71 -12.03 -22.21
C SER A 77 5.31 -11.91 -23.68
N GLN A 78 6.25 -12.01 -24.63
CA GLN A 78 5.96 -12.01 -26.07
C GLN A 78 5.07 -13.20 -26.49
N ASN A 79 5.18 -14.34 -25.83
CA ASN A 79 4.38 -15.54 -26.16
C ASN A 79 2.88 -15.34 -25.84
N HIS A 80 2.54 -14.40 -25.02
CA HIS A 80 1.17 -14.07 -24.63
C HIS A 80 0.57 -12.90 -25.42
N LYS A 81 1.34 -12.31 -26.35
CA LYS A 81 0.97 -11.14 -27.15
C LYS A 81 -0.36 -11.31 -27.87
N LEU A 82 -1.15 -10.28 -27.88
CA LEU A 82 -2.40 -10.21 -28.65
C LEU A 82 -2.08 -9.92 -30.13
N GLY A 83 -2.61 -10.68 -31.04
CA GLY A 83 -2.66 -10.49 -32.47
C GLY A 83 -1.74 -9.38 -33.06
N ASP A 84 -2.35 -8.25 -33.38
CA ASP A 84 -1.71 -7.05 -33.93
C ASP A 84 -1.06 -6.10 -32.91
N ALA A 85 -1.10 -6.43 -31.61
CA ALA A 85 -0.48 -5.62 -30.57
C ALA A 85 1.05 -5.50 -30.78
N LEU A 86 1.63 -4.40 -30.33
CA LEU A 86 3.08 -4.19 -30.35
C LEU A 86 3.69 -4.58 -29.00
N PHE A 87 4.81 -5.29 -29.07
CA PHE A 87 5.58 -5.68 -27.88
C PHE A 87 6.98 -5.10 -27.93
N TYR A 88 7.42 -4.52 -26.82
CA TYR A 88 8.77 -4.01 -26.62
C TYR A 88 9.43 -4.76 -25.47
N LYS A 89 10.59 -5.38 -25.75
CA LYS A 89 11.40 -6.04 -24.71
C LYS A 89 12.34 -5.01 -24.10
N GLU A 90 11.89 -4.36 -23.02
CA GLU A 90 12.60 -3.24 -22.41
C GLU A 90 12.17 -3.04 -20.95
N ASP A 91 12.99 -2.31 -20.16
CA ASP A 91 12.55 -1.82 -18.85
C ASP A 91 11.46 -0.75 -19.05
N GLY A 92 10.26 -1.01 -18.52
CA GLY A 92 9.13 -0.10 -18.68
C GLY A 92 9.38 1.33 -18.20
N ARG A 93 10.32 1.52 -17.25
CA ARG A 93 10.71 2.85 -16.76
C ARG A 93 11.56 3.62 -17.78
N GLU A 94 12.47 2.92 -18.47
CA GLU A 94 13.28 3.50 -19.56
C GLU A 94 12.38 3.79 -20.75
N PHE A 95 11.56 2.83 -21.19
CA PHE A 95 10.58 3.02 -22.22
C PHE A 95 9.69 4.26 -21.98
N ALA A 96 9.15 4.39 -20.78
CA ALA A 96 8.29 5.52 -20.42
C ALA A 96 9.02 6.87 -20.50
N LEU A 97 10.31 6.92 -20.15
CA LEU A 97 11.10 8.13 -20.25
C LEU A 97 11.36 8.52 -21.72
N ASP A 98 11.65 7.54 -22.58
CA ASP A 98 11.86 7.75 -24.01
C ASP A 98 10.57 8.23 -24.69
N MET A 99 9.43 7.61 -24.37
CA MET A 99 8.11 8.05 -24.87
C MET A 99 7.78 9.47 -24.42
N LYS A 100 8.05 9.81 -23.13
CA LYS A 100 7.90 11.18 -22.63
C LYS A 100 8.74 12.17 -23.41
N ASN A 101 10.00 11.85 -23.67
CA ASN A 101 10.93 12.72 -24.41
C ASN A 101 10.48 12.87 -25.88
N ALA A 102 9.86 11.83 -26.44
CA ALA A 102 9.26 11.85 -27.77
C ALA A 102 7.88 12.54 -27.83
N GLY A 103 7.31 12.95 -26.69
CA GLY A 103 5.96 13.53 -26.60
C GLY A 103 4.83 12.52 -26.86
N GLN A 104 5.11 11.23 -26.76
CA GLN A 104 4.12 10.16 -26.98
C GLN A 104 3.30 9.90 -25.72
N THR A 105 1.99 9.77 -25.86
CA THR A 105 1.04 9.54 -24.77
C THR A 105 -0.02 8.54 -25.16
N TYR A 106 -0.75 8.00 -24.18
CA TYR A 106 -1.74 6.94 -24.36
C TYR A 106 -3.04 7.28 -23.62
N ASP A 107 -4.18 6.77 -24.13
CA ASP A 107 -5.50 7.04 -23.58
C ASP A 107 -5.80 6.18 -22.34
N LEU A 108 -5.43 4.89 -22.39
CA LEU A 108 -5.59 3.94 -21.28
C LEU A 108 -4.24 3.30 -20.93
N ILE A 109 -3.84 3.49 -19.69
CA ILE A 109 -2.57 3.02 -19.15
C ILE A 109 -2.89 2.03 -18.03
N LEU A 110 -2.41 0.79 -18.17
CA LEU A 110 -2.64 -0.29 -17.25
C LEU A 110 -1.32 -0.71 -16.62
N SER A 111 -1.35 -1.11 -15.35
CA SER A 111 -0.14 -1.63 -14.72
C SER A 111 -0.44 -2.44 -13.46
N ASN A 112 0.12 -3.64 -13.40
CA ASN A 112 0.32 -4.41 -12.18
C ASN A 112 1.84 -4.56 -11.98
N PRO A 113 2.52 -3.54 -11.47
CA PRO A 113 3.97 -3.50 -11.44
C PRO A 113 4.54 -4.48 -10.41
N PRO A 114 5.81 -4.90 -10.54
CA PRO A 114 6.47 -5.67 -9.51
C PRO A 114 6.52 -4.88 -8.20
N PHE A 115 6.34 -5.58 -7.05
CA PHE A 115 6.38 -5.01 -5.72
C PHE A 115 7.71 -5.33 -5.03
N GLY A 116 8.29 -4.38 -4.32
CA GLY A 116 9.46 -4.62 -3.53
C GLY A 116 10.45 -3.46 -3.47
N TYR A 117 11.57 -3.71 -2.76
CA TYR A 117 12.62 -2.72 -2.63
C TYR A 117 13.55 -2.73 -3.84
N LEU A 118 13.91 -1.53 -4.30
CA LEU A 118 14.94 -1.29 -5.29
C LEU A 118 16.30 -1.15 -4.62
N GLN A 119 17.27 -1.94 -5.07
CA GLN A 119 18.68 -1.67 -4.81
C GLN A 119 19.08 -0.34 -5.45
N GLU A 120 20.04 0.38 -4.86
CA GLU A 120 20.39 1.73 -5.30
C GLU A 120 20.86 1.77 -6.77
N GLU A 121 21.61 0.75 -7.19
CA GLU A 121 22.11 0.56 -8.56
C GLU A 121 21.00 0.31 -9.59
N ASN A 122 19.84 -0.18 -9.15
CA ASN A 122 18.69 -0.48 -10.01
C ASN A 122 17.68 0.67 -10.10
N ARG A 123 17.93 1.79 -9.42
CA ARG A 123 17.04 2.95 -9.46
C ARG A 123 17.23 3.71 -10.76
N LYS A 124 16.11 3.98 -11.44
CA LYS A 124 16.08 4.74 -12.69
C LYS A 124 15.78 6.22 -12.46
N TYR A 125 15.03 6.53 -11.41
CA TYR A 125 14.67 7.90 -11.07
C TYR A 125 15.32 8.28 -9.74
N ASN A 126 16.20 9.25 -9.76
CA ASN A 126 16.75 9.85 -8.56
C ASN A 126 16.00 11.16 -8.22
N SER A 127 16.08 11.59 -6.97
CA SER A 127 15.32 12.75 -6.50
C SER A 127 15.70 14.06 -7.20
N LYS A 128 16.91 14.18 -7.79
CA LYS A 128 17.35 15.38 -8.50
C LYS A 128 16.82 15.42 -9.92
N GLU A 129 16.90 14.31 -10.64
CA GLU A 129 16.37 14.18 -12.01
C GLU A 129 14.85 14.28 -12.03
N CYS A 130 14.17 13.70 -11.04
CA CYS A 130 12.73 13.75 -10.92
C CYS A 130 12.18 15.16 -10.69
N VAL A 131 12.85 16.01 -9.92
CA VAL A 131 12.39 17.40 -9.71
C VAL A 131 12.35 18.17 -11.02
N TYR A 132 13.33 17.97 -11.92
CA TYR A 132 13.35 18.60 -13.24
C TYR A 132 12.38 17.98 -14.25
N ALA A 133 11.95 16.73 -14.01
CA ALA A 133 11.14 15.98 -14.97
C ALA A 133 9.62 15.99 -14.64
N GLY A 134 9.16 16.70 -13.62
CA GLY A 134 7.76 16.70 -13.20
C GLY A 134 7.37 15.42 -12.44
N CYS A 135 8.28 14.87 -11.66
CA CYS A 135 8.03 13.72 -10.81
C CYS A 135 7.33 14.08 -9.51
N TYR A 136 6.54 13.15 -9.00
CA TYR A 136 5.99 13.22 -7.65
C TYR A 136 7.04 12.75 -6.65
N SER A 137 7.63 13.68 -5.92
CA SER A 137 8.74 13.40 -4.98
C SER A 137 8.43 12.32 -3.94
N GLY A 138 7.14 12.15 -3.60
CA GLY A 138 6.69 11.12 -2.68
C GLY A 138 6.70 9.71 -3.25
N LEU A 139 6.78 9.52 -4.58
CA LEU A 139 6.88 8.22 -5.23
C LEU A 139 8.31 7.68 -5.26
N ILE A 140 9.31 8.54 -5.11
CA ILE A 140 10.72 8.15 -5.17
C ILE A 140 11.19 7.68 -3.79
N ASN A 141 10.80 6.47 -3.42
CA ASN A 141 10.93 5.94 -2.07
C ASN A 141 11.68 4.60 -1.98
N LYS A 142 12.56 4.29 -2.93
CA LYS A 142 13.32 3.03 -3.01
C LYS A 142 12.45 1.79 -3.22
N ARG A 143 11.26 1.93 -3.83
CA ARG A 143 10.38 0.82 -4.13
C ARG A 143 10.04 0.78 -5.62
N TYR A 144 9.96 -0.43 -6.18
CA TYR A 144 9.65 -0.66 -7.59
C TYR A 144 8.32 -0.04 -7.98
N GLU A 145 7.27 -0.30 -7.18
CA GLU A 145 5.94 0.21 -7.47
C GLU A 145 5.88 1.74 -7.51
N GLY A 146 6.71 2.44 -6.74
CA GLY A 146 6.80 3.89 -6.77
C GLY A 146 7.34 4.41 -8.10
N GLU A 147 8.48 3.88 -8.56
CA GLU A 147 9.08 4.25 -9.84
C GLU A 147 8.20 3.84 -11.03
N MET A 148 7.54 2.67 -10.98
CA MET A 148 6.63 2.22 -12.03
C MET A 148 5.38 3.09 -12.14
N VAL A 149 4.79 3.51 -11.01
CA VAL A 149 3.67 4.47 -11.01
C VAL A 149 4.11 5.79 -11.67
N GLN A 150 5.30 6.31 -11.30
CA GLN A 150 5.84 7.53 -11.93
C GLN A 150 6.05 7.35 -13.43
N ALA A 151 6.60 6.21 -13.88
CA ALA A 151 6.80 5.88 -15.28
C ALA A 151 5.47 5.92 -16.07
N ASN A 152 4.46 5.24 -15.56
CA ASN A 152 3.13 5.24 -16.17
C ASN A 152 2.52 6.65 -16.26
N MET A 153 2.76 7.50 -15.26
CA MET A 153 2.27 8.89 -15.26
C MET A 153 2.92 9.76 -16.35
N PHE A 154 4.15 9.45 -16.77
CA PHE A 154 4.78 10.13 -17.90
C PHE A 154 4.06 9.89 -19.23
N LEU A 155 3.40 8.75 -19.37
CA LEU A 155 2.69 8.35 -20.59
C LEU A 155 1.28 8.95 -20.70
N ALA A 156 0.80 9.66 -19.68
CA ALA A 156 -0.55 10.16 -19.61
C ALA A 156 -0.67 11.59 -20.18
N HIS A 157 -1.64 11.83 -21.05
CA HIS A 157 -2.14 13.15 -21.41
C HIS A 157 -3.40 13.54 -20.62
N ILE A 158 -3.90 14.75 -20.75
CA ILE A 158 -5.17 15.17 -20.15
C ILE A 158 -6.29 14.26 -20.66
N ASN A 159 -7.11 13.74 -19.74
CA ASN A 159 -8.17 12.74 -19.92
C ASN A 159 -7.69 11.29 -20.04
N SER A 160 -6.40 10.98 -20.07
CA SER A 160 -5.94 9.59 -19.94
C SER A 160 -6.49 8.95 -18.66
N VAL A 161 -6.87 7.68 -18.76
CA VAL A 161 -7.25 6.87 -17.61
C VAL A 161 -6.11 5.92 -17.26
N LEU A 162 -5.77 5.86 -15.98
CA LEU A 162 -4.76 4.95 -15.46
C LEU A 162 -5.43 3.96 -14.51
N VAL A 163 -5.06 2.69 -14.66
CA VAL A 163 -5.52 1.58 -13.78
C VAL A 163 -4.30 0.90 -13.20
N PHE A 164 -4.17 0.97 -11.90
CA PHE A 164 -3.07 0.35 -11.17
C PHE A 164 -3.56 -0.75 -10.25
N ILE A 165 -2.76 -1.82 -10.12
CA ILE A 165 -2.87 -2.76 -9.02
C ILE A 165 -1.63 -2.57 -8.15
N LEU A 166 -1.82 -2.16 -6.90
CA LEU A 166 -0.75 -1.73 -6.00
C LEU A 166 -0.92 -2.34 -4.61
N PRO A 167 0.17 -2.52 -3.84
CA PRO A 167 0.08 -3.01 -2.48
C PRO A 167 -0.67 -2.02 -1.58
N ASN A 168 -1.25 -2.53 -0.49
CA ASN A 168 -2.01 -1.71 0.47
C ASN A 168 -1.22 -0.53 1.02
N THR A 169 0.10 -0.65 1.15
CA THR A 169 0.97 0.45 1.59
C THR A 169 0.87 1.68 0.69
N PHE A 170 0.52 1.51 -0.59
CA PHE A 170 0.31 2.64 -1.50
C PHE A 170 -0.97 3.42 -1.17
N VAL A 171 -2.04 2.74 -0.78
CA VAL A 171 -3.36 3.34 -0.51
C VAL A 171 -3.51 3.77 0.94
N GLU A 172 -3.02 2.97 1.88
CA GLU A 172 -3.23 3.15 3.32
C GLU A 172 -1.98 3.60 4.08
N GLY A 173 -0.77 3.41 3.53
CA GLY A 173 0.49 3.67 4.23
C GLY A 173 0.79 5.15 4.42
N ASP A 174 1.21 5.54 5.63
CA ASP A 174 1.55 6.92 5.96
C ASP A 174 2.75 7.44 5.17
N SER A 175 3.71 6.58 4.86
CA SER A 175 4.92 6.94 4.10
C SER A 175 4.63 7.45 2.68
N LEU A 176 3.50 7.04 2.09
CA LEU A 176 3.06 7.45 0.75
C LEU A 176 1.93 8.50 0.78
N LYS A 177 1.53 8.98 1.96
CA LYS A 177 0.47 10.00 2.08
C LYS A 177 0.80 11.26 1.27
N LYS A 178 2.05 11.73 1.34
CA LYS A 178 2.49 12.90 0.53
C LYS A 178 2.36 12.65 -0.97
N ALA A 179 2.72 11.45 -1.45
CA ALA A 179 2.55 11.08 -2.85
C ALA A 179 1.08 11.11 -3.25
N ARG A 180 0.20 10.51 -2.43
CA ARG A 180 -1.26 10.53 -2.69
C ARG A 180 -1.83 11.93 -2.76
N CYS A 181 -1.42 12.85 -1.86
CA CYS A 181 -1.82 14.25 -1.94
C CYS A 181 -1.37 14.91 -3.25
N GLN A 182 -0.13 14.68 -3.66
CA GLN A 182 0.40 15.24 -4.91
C GLN A 182 -0.34 14.70 -6.14
N ILE A 183 -0.58 13.39 -6.19
CA ILE A 183 -1.32 12.75 -7.29
C ILE A 183 -2.75 13.29 -7.38
N ALA A 184 -3.43 13.44 -6.24
CA ALA A 184 -4.80 13.92 -6.19
C ALA A 184 -4.97 15.38 -6.67
N ASN A 185 -3.88 16.16 -6.78
CA ASN A 185 -3.92 17.51 -7.35
C ASN A 185 -3.98 17.48 -8.89
N ASP A 186 -3.50 16.42 -9.53
CA ASP A 186 -3.40 16.34 -11.00
C ASP A 186 -4.34 15.27 -11.56
N TYR A 187 -4.79 14.34 -10.73
CA TYR A 187 -5.61 13.20 -11.12
C TYR A 187 -6.89 13.12 -10.27
N GLN A 188 -8.01 12.95 -10.95
CA GLN A 188 -9.24 12.52 -10.30
C GLN A 188 -9.12 11.04 -9.92
N ILE A 189 -9.24 10.71 -8.65
CA ILE A 189 -9.32 9.32 -8.20
C ILE A 189 -10.78 8.89 -8.36
N CYS A 190 -11.05 8.05 -9.37
CA CYS A 190 -12.41 7.64 -9.71
C CYS A 190 -12.90 6.51 -8.78
N ASN A 191 -12.09 5.46 -8.66
CA ASN A 191 -12.44 4.27 -7.88
C ASN A 191 -11.22 3.71 -7.16
N VAL A 192 -11.43 3.19 -5.95
CA VAL A 192 -10.46 2.42 -5.20
C VAL A 192 -11.11 1.08 -4.82
N ILE A 193 -10.50 -0.03 -5.22
CA ILE A 193 -11.04 -1.38 -5.08
C ILE A 193 -10.08 -2.20 -4.23
N LYS A 194 -10.52 -2.64 -3.06
CA LYS A 194 -9.77 -3.59 -2.24
C LYS A 194 -9.88 -4.98 -2.82
N LEU A 195 -8.73 -5.64 -3.05
CA LEU A 195 -8.69 -7.00 -3.56
C LEU A 195 -8.51 -8.01 -2.41
N PRO A 196 -9.05 -9.25 -2.54
CA PRO A 196 -8.82 -10.30 -1.56
C PRO A 196 -7.35 -10.67 -1.43
N ASN A 197 -6.92 -11.08 -0.23
CA ASN A 197 -5.52 -11.43 0.04
C ASN A 197 -5.02 -12.62 -0.81
N ASN A 198 -5.92 -13.47 -1.28
CA ASN A 198 -5.65 -14.63 -2.12
C ASN A 198 -5.87 -14.37 -3.62
N THR A 199 -5.88 -13.11 -4.04
CA THR A 199 -6.04 -12.73 -5.46
C THR A 199 -4.93 -13.33 -6.34
N PHE A 200 -3.73 -13.47 -5.80
CA PHE A 200 -2.56 -13.96 -6.51
C PHE A 200 -2.12 -15.33 -5.99
N GLU A 201 -1.77 -16.23 -6.89
CA GLU A 201 -1.40 -17.63 -6.57
C GLU A 201 -0.18 -17.76 -5.64
N ARG A 202 0.73 -16.78 -5.66
CA ARG A 202 2.05 -16.86 -4.98
C ARG A 202 2.21 -15.92 -3.79
N GLY A 203 1.16 -15.61 -3.04
CA GLY A 203 1.34 -14.87 -1.80
C GLY A 203 0.11 -14.17 -1.26
N LEU A 204 0.05 -14.04 0.05
CA LEU A 204 -0.99 -13.29 0.75
C LEU A 204 -0.59 -11.81 0.81
N ILE A 205 -0.82 -11.06 -0.26
CA ILE A 205 -0.52 -9.63 -0.32
C ILE A 205 -1.84 -8.86 -0.39
N ASN A 206 -2.03 -7.96 0.55
CA ASN A 206 -3.13 -7.00 0.48
C ASN A 206 -2.86 -6.00 -0.63
N THR A 207 -3.71 -5.98 -1.64
CA THR A 207 -3.59 -5.09 -2.79
C THR A 207 -4.89 -4.34 -3.04
N PHE A 208 -4.75 -3.23 -3.77
CA PHE A 208 -5.86 -2.43 -4.25
C PHE A 208 -5.72 -2.21 -5.76
N ALA A 209 -6.85 -2.20 -6.46
CA ALA A 209 -6.91 -1.60 -7.78
C ALA A 209 -7.37 -0.14 -7.66
N ILE A 210 -6.72 0.75 -8.39
CA ILE A 210 -6.98 2.20 -8.38
C ILE A 210 -7.27 2.63 -9.82
N ILE A 211 -8.41 3.27 -10.03
CA ILE A 211 -8.77 3.88 -11.31
C ILE A 211 -8.70 5.39 -11.12
N MET A 212 -7.87 6.06 -11.92
CA MET A 212 -7.74 7.50 -11.89
C MET A 212 -7.69 8.10 -13.29
N LYS A 213 -8.12 9.34 -13.43
CA LYS A 213 -8.15 10.09 -14.69
C LYS A 213 -7.32 11.35 -14.56
N LYS A 214 -6.43 11.62 -15.52
CA LYS A 214 -5.61 12.83 -15.52
C LYS A 214 -6.43 14.06 -15.85
N GLY A 215 -6.29 15.11 -15.05
CA GLY A 215 -7.06 16.34 -15.19
C GLY A 215 -8.49 16.21 -14.62
N SER A 216 -9.31 17.23 -14.83
CA SER A 216 -10.71 17.28 -14.37
C SER A 216 -10.89 17.12 -12.85
N LEU A 217 -10.25 18.01 -12.09
CA LEU A 217 -10.38 18.10 -10.64
C LEU A 217 -11.73 18.73 -10.25
N THR A 218 -12.82 18.13 -10.70
CA THR A 218 -14.14 18.49 -10.20
C THR A 218 -14.37 17.85 -8.84
N ASN A 219 -15.22 18.45 -7.98
CA ASN A 219 -15.60 17.97 -6.66
C ASN A 219 -16.31 16.60 -6.66
N SER A 220 -15.84 15.66 -7.48
CA SER A 220 -16.43 14.34 -7.61
C SER A 220 -15.99 13.44 -6.46
N SER A 221 -16.92 12.63 -5.95
CA SER A 221 -16.61 11.60 -4.97
C SER A 221 -15.82 10.45 -5.60
N THR A 222 -15.02 9.77 -4.77
CA THR A 222 -14.32 8.53 -5.13
C THR A 222 -15.10 7.35 -4.59
N LYS A 223 -15.47 6.39 -5.44
CA LYS A 223 -16.19 5.18 -5.02
C LYS A 223 -15.22 4.12 -4.50
N LEU A 224 -15.59 3.52 -3.38
CA LEU A 224 -14.83 2.44 -2.73
C LEU A 224 -15.52 1.10 -2.99
N TYR A 225 -14.78 0.12 -3.48
CA TYR A 225 -15.28 -1.22 -3.71
C TYR A 225 -14.44 -2.27 -2.99
N GLU A 226 -15.05 -3.39 -2.69
CA GLU A 226 -14.37 -4.62 -2.27
C GLU A 226 -14.64 -5.70 -3.32
N ALA A 227 -13.57 -6.28 -3.87
CA ALA A 227 -13.68 -7.41 -4.77
C ALA A 227 -13.86 -8.71 -3.98
N LYS A 228 -14.76 -9.58 -4.43
CA LYS A 228 -14.97 -10.92 -3.90
C LYS A 228 -14.94 -11.94 -5.03
N ASN A 229 -14.44 -13.13 -4.71
CA ASN A 229 -14.46 -14.28 -5.61
C ASN A 229 -15.17 -15.44 -4.92
N ASN A 230 -16.43 -15.68 -5.30
CA ASN A 230 -17.26 -16.80 -4.87
C ASN A 230 -17.54 -17.74 -6.05
N GLY A 231 -16.52 -18.03 -6.87
CA GLY A 231 -16.66 -18.71 -8.16
C GLY A 231 -16.73 -17.76 -9.35
N ASN A 232 -17.25 -16.55 -9.13
CA ASN A 232 -17.19 -15.41 -10.06
C ASN A 232 -16.70 -14.17 -9.33
N TRP A 233 -16.02 -13.27 -10.06
CA TRP A 233 -15.58 -11.99 -9.50
C TRP A 233 -16.74 -10.99 -9.44
N GLU A 234 -16.90 -10.39 -8.27
CA GLU A 234 -17.91 -9.36 -8.01
C GLU A 234 -17.25 -8.15 -7.31
N LEU A 235 -17.72 -6.95 -7.62
CA LEU A 235 -17.29 -5.71 -7.00
C LEU A 235 -18.43 -5.13 -6.16
N LEU A 236 -18.28 -5.16 -4.85
CA LEU A 236 -19.27 -4.68 -3.89
C LEU A 236 -18.94 -3.23 -3.51
N LEU A 237 -19.87 -2.30 -3.77
CA LEU A 237 -19.74 -0.91 -3.34
C LEU A 237 -19.77 -0.86 -1.81
N LYS A 238 -18.76 -0.21 -1.23
CA LYS A 238 -18.57 -0.06 0.24
C LYS A 238 -18.85 1.35 0.73
N GLY A 239 -18.83 2.32 -0.17
CA GLY A 239 -19.07 3.73 0.15
C GLY A 239 -18.40 4.68 -0.83
N GLU A 240 -18.38 5.95 -0.46
CA GLU A 240 -17.75 7.01 -1.25
C GLU A 240 -16.93 7.93 -0.35
N LEU A 241 -15.79 8.39 -0.84
CA LEU A 241 -14.98 9.42 -0.19
C LEU A 241 -15.20 10.78 -0.85
N SER A 242 -15.27 11.80 -0.03
CA SER A 242 -15.32 13.18 -0.52
C SER A 242 -14.00 13.59 -1.20
N TYR A 243 -14.07 14.55 -2.09
CA TYR A 243 -12.89 15.19 -2.67
C TYR A 243 -11.89 15.67 -1.60
N ASN A 244 -12.40 16.25 -0.50
CA ASN A 244 -11.57 16.72 0.62
C ASN A 244 -10.77 15.60 1.31
N SER A 245 -11.29 14.39 1.40
CA SER A 245 -10.55 13.23 1.92
C SER A 245 -9.45 12.82 0.96
N ILE A 246 -9.78 12.77 -0.33
CA ILE A 246 -8.85 12.36 -1.40
C ILE A 246 -7.63 13.28 -1.48
N ILE A 247 -7.81 14.60 -1.49
CA ILE A 247 -6.70 15.58 -1.54
C ILE A 247 -5.84 15.59 -0.27
N LYS A 248 -6.38 15.12 0.87
CA LYS A 248 -5.62 14.89 2.10
C LYS A 248 -4.84 13.57 2.09
N GLY A 249 -4.95 12.80 1.02
CA GLY A 249 -4.28 11.51 0.85
C GLY A 249 -4.97 10.36 1.57
N ASP A 250 -6.21 10.50 1.99
CA ASP A 250 -7.02 9.45 2.61
C ASP A 250 -7.83 8.76 1.51
N TRP A 251 -7.25 7.72 0.89
CA TRP A 251 -7.82 7.05 -0.28
C TRP A 251 -8.62 5.79 0.03
N TRP A 252 -8.55 5.31 1.25
CA TRP A 252 -9.36 4.20 1.74
C TRP A 252 -9.76 4.43 3.18
N ASP A 253 -11.03 4.76 3.38
CA ASP A 253 -11.66 4.85 4.70
C ASP A 253 -13.12 4.41 4.59
N THR A 254 -13.39 3.20 5.04
CA THR A 254 -14.74 2.63 5.03
C THR A 254 -15.60 3.08 6.22
N ILE A 255 -15.03 3.88 7.13
CA ILE A 255 -15.66 4.24 8.43
C ILE A 255 -15.97 5.73 8.51
N SER A 256 -15.42 6.59 7.65
CA SER A 256 -15.75 8.02 7.64
C SER A 256 -17.21 8.33 7.28
N ALA A 257 -17.99 7.31 6.88
CA ALA A 257 -19.44 7.42 6.73
C ALA A 257 -20.21 7.37 8.08
N ILE A 258 -19.53 6.99 9.17
CA ILE A 258 -20.08 7.05 10.52
C ILE A 258 -19.30 8.13 11.25
N GLU A 259 -19.68 9.39 11.04
CA GLU A 259 -19.23 10.52 11.88
C GLU A 259 -19.69 10.28 13.33
N LYS A 260 -18.91 9.49 14.06
CA LYS A 260 -18.95 9.55 15.53
C LYS A 260 -17.89 10.55 15.93
N ASN A 261 -18.30 11.69 16.50
CA ASN A 261 -17.48 12.71 17.16
C ASN A 261 -16.79 12.17 18.43
N VAL A 262 -16.08 11.05 18.29
CA VAL A 262 -15.31 10.47 19.39
C VAL A 262 -13.84 10.80 19.14
N ASP A 263 -13.31 11.68 19.97
CA ASP A 263 -11.91 12.12 19.91
C ASP A 263 -10.99 11.05 20.50
N ILE A 264 -10.50 10.14 19.63
CA ILE A 264 -9.57 9.08 20.02
C ILE A 264 -8.14 9.57 19.79
N HIS A 265 -7.42 9.81 20.85
CA HIS A 265 -6.01 10.13 20.81
C HIS A 265 -5.16 8.85 20.81
N LEU A 266 -4.45 8.61 19.70
CA LEU A 266 -3.50 7.51 19.54
C LEU A 266 -2.09 8.09 19.39
N CYS A 267 -1.15 7.58 20.18
CA CYS A 267 0.25 7.95 20.09
C CYS A 267 1.12 6.69 20.04
N ARG A 268 2.04 6.62 19.08
CA ARG A 268 3.02 5.53 19.04
C ARG A 268 4.22 5.90 19.90
N GLY A 269 4.68 4.98 20.75
CA GLY A 269 5.94 5.13 21.46
C GLY A 269 7.12 5.32 20.49
N ASN A 270 8.21 5.90 20.95
CA ASN A 270 9.33 6.27 20.09
C ASN A 270 10.69 5.72 20.55
N LEU A 271 10.73 4.95 21.63
CA LEU A 271 11.97 4.39 22.13
C LEU A 271 12.32 3.11 21.36
N SER A 272 13.42 3.18 20.58
CA SER A 272 13.94 2.02 19.84
C SER A 272 14.68 1.06 20.77
N SER A 273 14.69 -0.23 20.42
CA SER A 273 15.45 -1.27 21.12
C SER A 273 16.96 -1.02 21.19
N ASN A 274 17.51 -0.14 20.35
CA ASN A 274 18.91 0.23 20.37
C ASN A 274 19.34 0.98 21.66
N TYR A 275 18.39 1.52 22.40
CA TYR A 275 18.62 2.22 23.67
C TYR A 275 18.48 1.30 24.90
N PHE A 276 18.17 0.00 24.71
CA PHE A 276 17.93 -0.89 25.83
C PHE A 276 19.24 -1.32 26.50
N VAL A 277 19.19 -1.36 27.82
CA VAL A 277 20.28 -1.73 28.73
C VAL A 277 19.76 -2.72 29.79
N ASP A 278 20.67 -3.33 30.56
CA ASP A 278 20.29 -4.31 31.58
C ASP A 278 19.64 -3.67 32.82
N CYS A 279 19.95 -2.39 33.09
CA CYS A 279 19.38 -1.65 34.22
C CYS A 279 19.20 -0.18 33.85
N GLY A 280 18.18 0.48 34.41
CA GLY A 280 17.84 1.86 34.11
C GLY A 280 16.38 2.16 34.36
N GLU A 281 15.83 3.11 33.61
CA GLU A 281 14.40 3.40 33.67
C GLU A 281 13.61 2.36 32.89
N MET A 282 12.43 1.99 33.43
CA MET A 282 11.55 0.98 32.85
C MET A 282 10.86 1.47 31.59
N VAL A 283 10.76 0.59 30.57
CA VAL A 283 10.01 0.79 29.35
C VAL A 283 9.17 -0.43 28.99
N PHE A 284 7.91 -0.22 28.61
CA PHE A 284 7.12 -1.28 27.96
C PHE A 284 7.55 -1.41 26.50
N HIS A 285 7.90 -2.64 26.10
CA HIS A 285 8.43 -2.89 24.76
C HIS A 285 7.47 -3.65 23.85
N ASN A 286 6.98 -4.80 24.29
CA ASN A 286 6.04 -5.63 23.54
C ASN A 286 5.23 -6.53 24.50
N ALA A 287 4.49 -7.48 23.93
CA ALA A 287 3.88 -8.56 24.70
C ALA A 287 4.49 -9.91 24.30
N SER A 288 4.69 -10.78 25.29
CA SER A 288 5.19 -12.13 25.09
C SER A 288 4.28 -13.16 25.78
N LYS A 289 4.23 -14.38 25.24
CA LYS A 289 3.51 -15.49 25.89
C LYS A 289 4.35 -16.07 27.03
N VAL A 290 3.70 -16.23 28.19
CA VAL A 290 4.23 -16.98 29.33
C VAL A 290 3.23 -18.10 29.60
N GLY A 291 3.56 -19.33 29.19
CA GLY A 291 2.58 -20.41 29.08
C GLY A 291 1.52 -20.06 28.01
N GLU A 292 0.25 -20.15 28.37
CA GLU A 292 -0.88 -19.82 27.49
C GLU A 292 -1.30 -18.33 27.53
N ILE A 293 -0.71 -17.53 28.42
CA ILE A 293 -1.15 -16.16 28.71
C ILE A 293 -0.19 -15.16 28.11
N TRP A 294 -0.72 -14.15 27.41
CA TRP A 294 0.04 -12.97 27.00
C TRP A 294 0.31 -12.05 28.17
N LYS A 295 1.53 -11.53 28.27
CA LYS A 295 1.94 -10.57 29.31
C LYS A 295 2.76 -9.43 28.69
N PRO A 296 2.66 -8.20 29.25
CA PRO A 296 3.55 -7.10 28.89
C PRO A 296 5.01 -7.48 29.15
N SER A 297 5.87 -7.14 28.22
CA SER A 297 7.31 -7.33 28.34
C SER A 297 7.96 -6.00 28.68
N VAL A 298 8.78 -6.01 29.72
CA VAL A 298 9.49 -4.86 30.24
C VAL A 298 10.96 -4.92 29.82
N ARG A 299 11.55 -3.77 29.49
CA ARG A 299 12.97 -3.53 29.27
C ARG A 299 13.40 -2.30 30.07
N TYR A 300 14.68 -2.01 30.06
CA TYR A 300 15.25 -0.83 30.71
C TYR A 300 16.04 -0.02 29.72
N PHE A 301 16.18 1.28 29.94
CA PHE A 301 16.98 2.17 29.10
C PHE A 301 17.66 3.25 29.94
N ASP A 302 18.78 3.77 29.44
CA ASP A 302 19.43 4.93 30.06
C ASP A 302 18.85 6.22 29.49
N VAL A 303 18.19 7.01 30.33
CA VAL A 303 17.57 8.28 29.94
C VAL A 303 18.57 9.24 29.33
N LYS A 304 19.83 9.22 29.80
CA LYS A 304 20.89 10.12 29.31
C LYS A 304 21.34 9.80 27.89
N SER A 305 21.12 8.59 27.42
CA SER A 305 21.46 8.16 26.06
C SER A 305 20.43 8.62 25.00
N VAL A 306 19.25 9.06 25.42
CA VAL A 306 18.14 9.43 24.51
C VAL A 306 18.08 10.93 24.34
N HIS A 307 18.37 11.42 23.13
CA HIS A 307 18.42 12.86 22.83
C HIS A 307 17.10 13.46 22.35
N SER A 308 16.06 12.64 22.17
CA SER A 308 14.71 13.07 21.77
C SER A 308 13.73 12.98 22.94
N PRO A 309 12.64 13.78 22.94
CA PRO A 309 11.59 13.63 23.94
C PRO A 309 11.00 12.21 23.95
N ILE A 310 10.96 11.59 25.11
CA ILE A 310 10.47 10.22 25.27
C ILE A 310 8.96 10.24 25.43
N ILE A 311 8.25 9.48 24.61
CA ILE A 311 6.81 9.30 24.71
C ILE A 311 6.48 8.36 25.88
N ARG A 312 5.53 8.79 26.73
CA ARG A 312 5.17 8.12 27.96
C ARG A 312 3.67 7.93 28.07
N ALA A 313 3.27 6.79 28.63
CA ALA A 313 1.89 6.50 28.95
C ALA A 313 1.55 6.94 30.38
N ARG A 314 0.35 7.45 30.58
CA ARG A 314 -0.21 7.83 31.87
C ARG A 314 -0.97 6.67 32.49
N GLN A 315 -1.20 6.75 33.78
CA GLN A 315 -2.07 5.79 34.46
C GLN A 315 -3.49 5.85 33.87
N GLY A 316 -4.04 4.66 33.58
CA GLY A 316 -5.35 4.54 32.96
C GLY A 316 -5.32 4.41 31.42
N ASP A 317 -4.27 4.88 30.75
CA ASP A 317 -4.13 4.69 29.29
C ASP A 317 -4.12 3.21 28.92
N ILE A 318 -4.62 2.88 27.73
CA ILE A 318 -4.55 1.54 27.20
C ILE A 318 -3.34 1.41 26.30
N LEU A 319 -2.52 0.40 26.56
CA LEU A 319 -1.34 0.07 25.77
C LEU A 319 -1.64 -1.11 24.86
N VAL A 320 -1.35 -0.96 23.57
CA VAL A 320 -1.60 -2.00 22.55
C VAL A 320 -0.30 -2.41 21.91
N ASN A 321 0.02 -3.69 21.98
CA ASN A 321 1.17 -4.26 21.29
C ASN A 321 0.97 -4.22 19.79
N ARG A 322 1.83 -3.47 19.09
CA ARG A 322 1.71 -3.19 17.67
C ARG A 322 2.38 -4.22 16.79
N VAL A 323 3.48 -4.81 17.22
CA VAL A 323 4.39 -5.61 16.38
C VAL A 323 4.70 -6.97 16.99
N GLY A 324 4.95 -7.97 16.15
CA GLY A 324 5.34 -9.31 16.53
C GLY A 324 4.14 -10.24 16.78
N LYS A 325 4.40 -11.45 17.25
CA LYS A 325 3.38 -12.49 17.48
C LYS A 325 2.26 -12.07 18.42
N GLY A 326 2.53 -11.13 19.33
CA GLY A 326 1.57 -10.55 20.25
C GLY A 326 0.81 -9.33 19.72
N ALA A 327 0.93 -8.99 18.44
CA ALA A 327 0.21 -7.85 17.86
C ALA A 327 -1.30 -7.95 18.12
N GLY A 328 -1.88 -6.84 18.61
CA GLY A 328 -3.27 -6.76 19.04
C GLY A 328 -3.49 -7.09 20.52
N TYR A 329 -2.52 -7.62 21.25
CA TYR A 329 -2.64 -7.76 22.71
C TYR A 329 -2.59 -6.38 23.36
N TRP A 330 -3.41 -6.19 24.38
CA TRP A 330 -3.54 -4.91 25.07
C TRP A 330 -3.68 -5.07 26.57
N TRP A 331 -3.36 -4.00 27.31
CA TRP A 331 -3.52 -3.92 28.77
C TRP A 331 -3.72 -2.47 29.19
N GLN A 332 -4.35 -2.26 30.32
CA GLN A 332 -4.46 -0.94 30.93
C GLN A 332 -3.18 -0.63 31.73
N ASN A 333 -2.62 0.54 31.51
CA ASN A 333 -1.44 1.00 32.22
C ASN A 333 -1.78 1.40 33.66
N THR A 334 -1.06 0.83 34.62
CA THR A 334 -1.21 1.11 36.06
C THR A 334 -0.15 2.06 36.60
N PHE A 335 0.88 2.40 35.81
CA PHE A 335 1.99 3.26 36.19
C PHE A 335 1.67 4.73 35.84
N THR A 336 2.09 5.65 36.71
CA THR A 336 1.77 7.08 36.57
C THR A 336 2.38 7.72 35.33
N ASN A 337 3.62 7.31 34.94
CA ASN A 337 4.35 7.93 33.83
C ASN A 337 5.44 6.97 33.34
N VAL A 338 5.09 6.04 32.47
CA VAL A 338 5.99 4.98 32.00
C VAL A 338 6.38 5.18 30.52
N ALA A 339 7.67 5.00 30.20
CA ALA A 339 8.13 5.04 28.83
C ALA A 339 7.59 3.87 28.01
N VAL A 340 7.35 4.11 26.73
CA VAL A 340 6.88 3.08 25.78
C VAL A 340 7.74 3.07 24.53
N SER A 341 8.05 1.86 24.05
CA SER A 341 8.84 1.69 22.84
C SER A 341 7.98 1.89 21.58
N ASP A 342 8.64 1.95 20.46
CA ASP A 342 8.04 2.06 19.13
C ASP A 342 7.20 0.82 18.73
N CYS A 343 7.23 -0.25 19.51
CA CYS A 343 6.39 -1.44 19.36
C CYS A 343 5.01 -1.31 20.01
N ILE A 344 4.73 -0.22 20.71
CA ILE A 344 3.48 0.01 21.46
C ILE A 344 2.73 1.23 20.89
N ILE A 345 1.40 1.12 20.81
CA ILE A 345 0.49 2.26 20.64
C ILE A 345 -0.17 2.56 21.96
N ILE A 346 -0.15 3.81 22.37
CA ILE A 346 -0.91 4.36 23.50
C ILE A 346 -2.27 4.80 23.00
N VAL A 347 -3.33 4.40 23.66
CA VAL A 347 -4.68 4.95 23.51
C VAL A 347 -4.97 5.74 24.77
N GLU A 348 -5.02 7.06 24.67
CA GLU A 348 -5.28 7.93 25.81
C GLU A 348 -6.69 7.67 26.39
N ASN A 349 -6.78 7.55 27.70
CA ASN A 349 -8.05 7.29 28.39
C ASN A 349 -8.89 8.58 28.49
N LYS A 350 -9.43 9.02 27.37
CA LYS A 350 -10.30 10.21 27.27
C LYS A 350 -11.76 9.89 26.93
N ILE A 351 -12.09 8.59 26.87
CA ILE A 351 -13.42 8.10 26.50
C ILE A 351 -13.93 7.27 27.68
N ASP A 352 -15.09 7.61 28.24
CA ASP A 352 -15.64 6.99 29.44
C ASP A 352 -15.80 5.46 29.33
N ASP A 353 -16.16 4.94 28.17
CA ASP A 353 -16.38 3.52 27.92
C ASP A 353 -15.20 2.81 27.21
N LEU A 354 -14.02 3.44 27.14
CA LEU A 354 -12.87 2.93 26.39
C LEU A 354 -12.50 1.49 26.79
N LEU A 355 -12.43 1.21 28.08
CA LEU A 355 -12.06 -0.11 28.59
C LEU A 355 -13.06 -1.20 28.17
N GLU A 356 -14.35 -0.88 28.20
CA GLU A 356 -15.41 -1.80 27.79
C GLU A 356 -15.37 -2.06 26.29
N ARG A 357 -15.07 -1.04 25.46
CA ARG A 357 -14.84 -1.20 24.03
C ARG A 357 -13.72 -2.20 23.75
N PHE A 358 -12.60 -2.08 24.46
CA PHE A 358 -11.48 -2.99 24.34
C PHE A 358 -11.83 -4.42 24.73
N LYS A 359 -12.50 -4.62 25.88
CA LYS A 359 -12.94 -5.94 26.36
C LYS A 359 -13.85 -6.63 25.34
N LYS A 360 -14.87 -5.95 24.83
CA LYS A 360 -15.84 -6.53 23.88
C LYS A 360 -15.24 -6.73 22.48
N SER A 361 -14.25 -5.91 22.08
CA SER A 361 -13.54 -6.06 20.82
C SER A 361 -12.42 -7.10 20.87
N SER A 362 -12.26 -7.83 21.97
CA SER A 362 -11.20 -8.82 22.14
C SER A 362 -11.65 -10.25 21.81
N ASN A 363 -10.68 -11.05 21.36
CA ASN A 363 -10.80 -12.50 21.22
C ASN A 363 -10.64 -13.19 22.60
N SER A 364 -10.90 -14.48 22.64
CA SER A 364 -10.71 -15.31 23.85
C SER A 364 -9.25 -15.34 24.36
N ASP A 365 -8.28 -15.05 23.50
CA ASP A 365 -6.84 -15.00 23.86
C ASP A 365 -6.40 -13.60 24.32
N GLY A 366 -7.31 -12.65 24.48
CA GLY A 366 -7.06 -11.28 24.95
C GLY A 366 -6.51 -10.32 23.90
N ARG A 367 -6.44 -10.74 22.63
CA ARG A 367 -6.06 -9.84 21.53
C ARG A 367 -7.29 -9.21 20.89
N LEU A 368 -7.14 -7.99 20.41
CA LEU A 368 -8.20 -7.30 19.67
C LEU A 368 -8.55 -8.03 18.36
N LYS A 369 -9.80 -7.99 17.99
CA LYS A 369 -10.33 -8.40 16.67
C LYS A 369 -9.99 -7.34 15.63
N VAL A 370 -8.71 -7.16 15.34
CA VAL A 370 -8.17 -6.12 14.46
C VAL A 370 -7.40 -6.78 13.30
N PRO A 371 -7.43 -6.19 12.10
CA PRO A 371 -6.60 -6.64 11.00
C PRO A 371 -5.12 -6.65 11.39
N ILE A 372 -4.45 -7.79 11.19
CA ILE A 372 -3.01 -7.95 11.41
C ILE A 372 -2.35 -8.07 10.05
N HIS A 373 -1.36 -7.24 9.82
CA HIS A 373 -0.62 -7.15 8.57
C HIS A 373 0.76 -7.80 8.71
N GLY A 374 1.40 -8.08 7.56
CA GLY A 374 2.75 -8.62 7.49
C GLY A 374 2.83 -10.14 7.71
N VAL A 375 3.64 -10.82 6.88
CA VAL A 375 3.82 -12.28 6.92
C VAL A 375 4.96 -12.67 7.85
N ALA A 376 6.13 -12.04 7.70
CA ALA A 376 7.31 -12.34 8.51
C ALA A 376 7.25 -11.73 9.92
N THR A 377 6.75 -10.50 10.02
CA THR A 377 6.59 -9.79 11.28
C THR A 377 5.18 -9.22 11.35
N PRO A 378 4.26 -9.85 12.07
CA PRO A 378 2.89 -9.36 12.22
C PRO A 378 2.87 -7.95 12.84
N TYR A 379 1.99 -7.07 12.34
CA TYR A 379 1.80 -5.74 12.93
C TYR A 379 0.36 -5.24 12.71
N LEU A 380 -0.08 -4.31 13.55
CA LEU A 380 -1.30 -3.53 13.36
C LEU A 380 -0.97 -2.05 13.14
N THR A 381 -1.88 -1.33 12.50
CA THR A 381 -1.76 0.11 12.29
C THR A 381 -2.60 0.89 13.29
N ALA A 382 -2.24 2.16 13.54
CA ALA A 382 -3.05 3.06 14.35
C ALA A 382 -4.47 3.27 13.76
N LYS A 383 -4.58 3.22 12.43
CA LYS A 383 -5.86 3.31 11.71
C LYS A 383 -6.76 2.11 12.01
N ASP A 384 -6.21 0.88 11.93
CA ASP A 384 -6.98 -0.33 12.26
C ASP A 384 -7.47 -0.31 13.71
N LEU A 385 -6.60 0.11 14.62
CA LEU A 385 -6.93 0.23 16.04
C LEU A 385 -8.06 1.26 16.25
N ARG A 386 -7.95 2.45 15.65
CA ARG A 386 -8.99 3.48 15.70
C ARG A 386 -10.32 2.93 15.18
N ASN A 387 -10.29 2.23 14.07
CA ASN A 387 -11.48 1.67 13.44
C ASN A 387 -12.19 0.67 14.35
N VAL A 388 -11.45 -0.22 15.00
CA VAL A 388 -12.03 -1.19 15.95
C VAL A 388 -12.65 -0.49 17.16
N ILE A 389 -12.03 0.56 17.68
CA ILE A 389 -12.57 1.33 18.80
C ILE A 389 -13.85 2.08 18.40
N LEU A 390 -13.90 2.62 17.18
CA LEU A 390 -15.05 3.38 16.66
C LEU A 390 -16.21 2.49 16.19
N SER A 391 -15.94 1.29 15.67
CA SER A 391 -16.96 0.35 15.19
C SER A 391 -17.80 -0.26 16.32
N TYR A 392 -17.47 0.03 17.56
CA TYR A 392 -18.20 -0.42 18.71
C TYR A 392 -19.53 0.34 18.85
N GLU A 393 -20.64 -0.33 18.56
CA GLU A 393 -22.00 0.14 18.89
C GLU A 393 -22.35 -0.30 20.31
N CYS A 394 -22.77 0.65 21.15
CA CYS A 394 -23.30 0.38 22.50
C CYS A 394 -24.60 -0.38 22.45
#